data_18df157010d30b90ead63d3b811f7e87
#
_entry.id   18df157010d30b90ead63d3b811f7e87
#
_cell.length_a   1.000
_cell.length_b   1.000
_cell.length_c   1.000
_cell.angle_alpha   90.00
_cell.angle_beta   90.00
_cell.angle_gamma   90.00
#
_symmetry.space_group_name_H-M   'P 1'
#
loop_
_entity.id
_entity.type
_entity.pdbx_description
1 polymer ?
#
loop_
_entity_poly.entity_id
_entity_poly.type
_entity_poly.pdbx_seq_one_letter_code
_entity_poly.pdbx_strand_id
1 'polypeptide(L)'
;VIVNATSITNGSLGIKGIPGEATLLTCYIWTVITLVVLSRLIFSNFGNVLRCIRDNEIAAGVMGINVFRYKVLSFCVGAFFAGVGGALLGSHLSTIDPKMFNFLLTFNVLMFVVAGGLGSLTGSLLGATIVTILLEWLRAIEEPMDFGVFEIPGIPGMRMVVFSLILLAIILFRREGIMGTREITWKSIFSLGRRKA
;
A
#
# COMPACT_ATOMS: atom_id res chain seq x y z
N VAL A 1 0.45 14.14 -20.32
CA VAL A 1 1.82 14.68 -20.45
C VAL A 1 2.78 13.56 -20.85
N ILE A 2 2.81 12.41 -20.18
CA ILE A 2 3.73 11.28 -20.45
C ILE A 2 3.48 10.66 -21.83
N VAL A 3 2.23 10.55 -22.26
CA VAL A 3 1.84 9.98 -23.57
C VAL A 3 2.32 10.83 -24.75
N ASN A 4 2.49 12.14 -24.55
CA ASN A 4 2.91 13.06 -25.61
C ASN A 4 4.44 13.23 -25.71
N ALA A 5 5.20 12.69 -24.76
CA ALA A 5 6.67 12.74 -24.76
C ALA A 5 7.26 11.56 -25.56
N THR A 6 6.96 11.51 -26.87
CA THR A 6 7.32 10.39 -27.75
C THR A 6 8.83 10.14 -27.86
N SER A 7 9.65 11.18 -27.66
CA SER A 7 11.12 11.07 -27.73
C SER A 7 11.75 10.38 -26.50
N ILE A 8 11.07 10.36 -25.35
CA ILE A 8 11.61 9.82 -24.09
C ILE A 8 10.86 8.54 -23.67
N THR A 9 9.54 8.51 -23.84
CA THR A 9 8.68 7.44 -23.33
C THR A 9 8.11 6.53 -24.41
N ASN A 10 8.48 6.74 -25.69
CA ASN A 10 7.88 6.04 -26.84
C ASN A 10 6.35 6.24 -26.95
N GLY A 11 5.81 7.27 -26.30
CA GLY A 11 4.40 7.63 -26.32
C GLY A 11 3.50 6.57 -25.68
N SER A 12 2.47 6.15 -26.41
CA SER A 12 1.51 5.14 -25.97
C SER A 12 2.05 3.71 -25.96
N LEU A 13 3.23 3.46 -26.56
CA LEU A 13 3.85 2.12 -26.58
C LEU A 13 4.61 1.79 -25.30
N GLY A 14 4.86 2.79 -24.47
CA GLY A 14 5.60 2.63 -23.23
C GLY A 14 7.08 2.31 -23.41
N ILE A 15 7.78 2.20 -22.29
CA ILE A 15 9.20 1.82 -22.25
C ILE A 15 9.27 0.30 -22.18
N LYS A 16 9.87 -0.31 -23.21
CA LYS A 16 10.09 -1.75 -23.33
C LYS A 16 11.57 -2.08 -23.20
N GLY A 17 11.88 -3.32 -22.79
CA GLY A 17 13.26 -3.80 -22.71
C GLY A 17 14.01 -3.36 -21.46
N ILE A 18 13.28 -3.09 -20.37
CA ILE A 18 13.89 -2.89 -19.07
C ILE A 18 14.48 -4.23 -18.62
N PRO A 19 15.77 -4.29 -18.18
CA PRO A 19 16.33 -5.53 -17.68
C PRO A 19 15.48 -6.07 -16.53
N GLY A 20 14.93 -7.27 -16.70
CA GLY A 20 14.06 -7.93 -15.72
C GLY A 20 14.87 -8.55 -14.57
N GLU A 21 15.79 -7.79 -13.96
CA GLU A 21 16.66 -8.26 -12.88
C GLU A 21 15.98 -8.29 -11.51
N ALA A 22 14.76 -7.76 -11.40
CA ALA A 22 14.02 -7.78 -10.14
C ALA A 22 13.54 -9.19 -9.82
N THR A 23 14.40 -9.96 -9.18
CA THR A 23 14.05 -11.26 -8.60
C THR A 23 13.17 -11.06 -7.36
N LEU A 24 12.34 -12.04 -7.01
CA LEU A 24 11.55 -12.03 -5.77
C LEU A 24 12.40 -11.70 -4.53
N LEU A 25 13.63 -12.19 -4.49
CA LEU A 25 14.56 -11.91 -3.41
C LEU A 25 14.93 -10.42 -3.33
N THR A 26 15.19 -9.78 -4.47
CA THR A 26 15.48 -8.33 -4.53
C THR A 26 14.30 -7.51 -4.04
N CYS A 27 13.08 -7.84 -4.47
CA CYS A 27 11.87 -7.18 -4.00
C CYS A 27 11.68 -7.36 -2.48
N TYR A 28 11.93 -8.56 -1.96
CA TYR A 28 11.83 -8.84 -0.54
C TYR A 28 12.85 -8.05 0.28
N ILE A 29 14.12 -8.00 -0.16
CA ILE A 29 15.18 -7.22 0.52
C ILE A 29 14.80 -5.74 0.59
N TRP A 30 14.37 -5.14 -0.53
CA TRP A 30 13.97 -3.74 -0.55
C TRP A 30 12.73 -3.46 0.30
N THR A 31 11.77 -4.38 0.35
CA THR A 31 10.61 -4.28 1.24
C THR A 31 11.03 -4.28 2.71
N VAL A 32 11.94 -5.18 3.10
CA VAL A 32 12.46 -5.24 4.48
C VAL A 32 13.23 -3.97 4.82
N ILE A 33 14.09 -3.48 3.93
CA ILE A 33 14.82 -2.21 4.12
C ILE A 33 13.83 -1.06 4.33
N THR A 34 12.82 -0.94 3.48
CA THR A 34 11.79 0.11 3.57
C THR A 34 11.07 0.04 4.91
N LEU A 35 10.65 -1.14 5.34
CA LEU A 35 9.97 -1.33 6.62
C LEU A 35 10.85 -0.96 7.80
N VAL A 36 12.12 -1.35 7.79
CA VAL A 36 13.08 -1.03 8.86
C VAL A 36 13.32 0.48 8.92
N VAL A 37 13.54 1.14 7.79
CA VAL A 37 13.80 2.58 7.76
C VAL A 37 12.56 3.36 8.19
N LEU A 38 11.37 3.04 7.66
CA LEU A 38 10.13 3.71 8.04
C LEU A 38 9.78 3.48 9.50
N SER A 39 9.94 2.26 10.02
CA SER A 39 9.70 1.98 11.44
C SER A 39 10.63 2.81 12.33
N ARG A 40 11.93 2.86 12.02
CA ARG A 40 12.90 3.69 12.74
C ARG A 40 12.49 5.17 12.74
N LEU A 41 12.01 5.66 11.60
CA LEU A 41 11.59 7.05 11.44
C LEU A 41 10.30 7.34 12.24
N ILE A 42 9.31 6.46 12.21
CA ILE A 42 8.04 6.60 12.95
C ILE A 42 8.25 6.55 14.47
N PHE A 43 9.18 5.72 14.96
CA PHE A 43 9.50 5.62 16.38
C PHE A 43 10.58 6.61 16.85
N SER A 44 11.09 7.47 15.98
CA SER A 44 12.01 8.55 16.32
C SER A 44 11.28 9.80 16.83
N ASN A 45 12.09 10.80 17.29
CA ASN A 45 11.57 12.12 17.64
C ASN A 45 10.84 12.79 16.47
N PHE A 46 11.28 12.53 15.23
CA PHE A 46 10.61 13.00 14.03
C PHE A 46 9.17 12.48 13.94
N GLY A 47 8.97 11.19 14.15
CA GLY A 47 7.64 10.57 14.15
C GLY A 47 6.74 11.10 15.28
N ASN A 48 7.30 11.36 16.47
CA ASN A 48 6.54 11.95 17.56
C ASN A 48 6.05 13.37 17.22
N VAL A 49 6.90 14.19 16.60
CA VAL A 49 6.51 15.52 16.13
C VAL A 49 5.39 15.44 15.09
N LEU A 50 5.47 14.48 14.14
CA LEU A 50 4.40 14.28 13.16
C LEU A 50 3.07 13.86 13.81
N ARG A 51 3.11 13.07 14.89
CA ARG A 51 1.90 12.73 15.66
C ARG A 51 1.30 13.96 16.34
N CYS A 52 2.13 14.82 16.95
CA CYS A 52 1.67 16.07 17.53
C CYS A 52 1.02 16.99 16.48
N ILE A 53 1.61 17.08 15.28
CA ILE A 53 1.04 17.87 14.16
C ILE A 53 -0.29 17.28 13.71
N ARG A 54 -0.40 15.95 13.62
CA ARG A 54 -1.64 15.24 13.26
C ARG A 54 -2.76 15.50 14.25
N ASP A 55 -2.44 15.48 15.55
CA ASP A 55 -3.43 15.62 16.61
C ASP A 55 -3.91 17.08 16.74
N ASN A 56 -3.01 18.07 16.67
CA ASN A 56 -3.37 19.48 16.60
C ASN A 56 -2.26 20.32 15.98
N GLU A 57 -2.47 20.77 14.75
CA GLU A 57 -1.50 21.54 13.98
C GLU A 57 -1.24 22.94 14.57
N ILE A 58 -2.28 23.58 15.10
CA ILE A 58 -2.17 24.93 15.70
C ILE A 58 -1.37 24.84 16.99
N ALA A 59 -1.67 23.89 17.85
CA ALA A 59 -0.93 23.67 19.09
C ALA A 59 0.55 23.37 18.84
N ALA A 60 0.86 22.53 17.85
CA ALA A 60 2.22 22.22 17.44
C ALA A 60 2.97 23.50 17.00
N GLY A 61 2.32 24.38 16.23
CA GLY A 61 2.88 25.66 15.80
C GLY A 61 3.21 26.59 16.97
N VAL A 62 2.31 26.69 17.97
CA VAL A 62 2.53 27.50 19.18
C VAL A 62 3.70 26.98 20.02
N MET A 63 3.93 25.66 20.02
CA MET A 63 5.07 25.00 20.66
C MET A 63 6.41 25.22 19.93
N GLY A 64 6.43 26.05 18.86
CA GLY A 64 7.63 26.37 18.09
C GLY A 64 7.99 25.33 17.02
N ILE A 65 7.13 24.36 16.74
CA ILE A 65 7.36 23.35 15.70
C ILE A 65 7.08 23.98 14.33
N ASN A 66 8.05 23.91 13.42
CA ASN A 66 7.84 24.34 12.03
C ASN A 66 7.07 23.27 11.25
N VAL A 67 5.75 23.35 11.31
CA VAL A 67 4.81 22.39 10.72
C VAL A 67 5.08 22.16 9.23
N PHE A 68 5.35 23.25 8.48
CA PHE A 68 5.59 23.14 7.04
C PHE A 68 6.81 22.27 6.71
N ARG A 69 7.93 22.47 7.42
CA ARG A 69 9.15 21.67 7.19
C ARG A 69 8.93 20.18 7.48
N TYR A 70 8.24 19.85 8.56
CA TYR A 70 7.95 18.46 8.90
C TYR A 70 7.01 17.79 7.89
N LYS A 71 5.98 18.49 7.41
CA LYS A 71 5.09 18.00 6.36
C LYS A 71 5.84 17.74 5.05
N VAL A 72 6.68 18.69 4.62
CA VAL A 72 7.47 18.54 3.38
C VAL A 72 8.45 17.37 3.50
N LEU A 73 9.18 17.27 4.62
CA LEU A 73 10.12 16.16 4.82
C LEU A 73 9.41 14.80 4.81
N SER A 74 8.28 14.69 5.48
CA SER A 74 7.48 13.46 5.48
C SER A 74 6.99 13.08 4.08
N PHE A 75 6.56 14.06 3.29
CA PHE A 75 6.17 13.87 1.89
C PHE A 75 7.36 13.42 1.03
N CYS A 76 8.54 14.05 1.18
CA CYS A 76 9.75 13.65 0.46
C CYS A 76 10.17 12.20 0.76
N VAL A 77 10.11 11.81 2.02
CA VAL A 77 10.41 10.41 2.42
C VAL A 77 9.41 9.45 1.79
N GLY A 78 8.12 9.76 1.84
CA GLY A 78 7.08 8.96 1.19
C GLY A 78 7.28 8.84 -0.32
N ALA A 79 7.56 9.95 -1.00
CA ALA A 79 7.83 10.00 -2.43
C ALA A 79 9.08 9.18 -2.83
N PHE A 80 10.14 9.23 -2.01
CA PHE A 80 11.35 8.44 -2.23
C PHE A 80 11.04 6.93 -2.23
N PHE A 81 10.34 6.43 -1.21
CA PHE A 81 10.00 5.02 -1.14
C PHE A 81 8.95 4.60 -2.18
N ALA A 82 8.05 5.49 -2.55
CA ALA A 82 7.14 5.26 -3.68
C ALA A 82 7.91 5.11 -5.00
N GLY A 83 8.95 5.93 -5.21
CA GLY A 83 9.86 5.82 -6.36
C GLY A 83 10.59 4.49 -6.39
N VAL A 84 11.11 4.03 -5.25
CA VAL A 84 11.75 2.70 -5.14
C VAL A 84 10.76 1.59 -5.49
N GLY A 85 9.54 1.65 -4.97
CA GLY A 85 8.48 0.67 -5.30
C GLY A 85 8.12 0.68 -6.79
N GLY A 86 8.03 1.86 -7.40
CA GLY A 86 7.80 2.01 -8.84
C GLY A 86 8.94 1.45 -9.70
N ALA A 87 10.19 1.65 -9.30
CA ALA A 87 11.35 1.09 -9.99
C ALA A 87 11.38 -0.45 -9.93
N LEU A 88 11.06 -1.03 -8.76
CA LEU A 88 10.95 -2.48 -8.59
C LEU A 88 9.83 -3.07 -9.45
N LEU A 89 8.67 -2.39 -9.49
CA LEU A 89 7.55 -2.80 -10.33
C LEU A 89 7.92 -2.77 -11.81
N GLY A 90 8.57 -1.69 -12.28
CA GLY A 90 9.02 -1.55 -13.64
C GLY A 90 10.04 -2.61 -14.06
N SER A 91 10.99 -2.93 -13.16
CA SER A 91 11.99 -3.98 -13.40
C SER A 91 11.36 -5.39 -13.38
N HIS A 92 10.33 -5.62 -12.57
CA HIS A 92 9.61 -6.90 -12.54
C HIS A 92 8.76 -7.13 -13.79
N LEU A 93 8.08 -6.10 -14.29
CA LEU A 93 7.23 -6.19 -15.46
C LEU A 93 8.01 -6.11 -16.79
N SER A 94 9.29 -5.70 -16.76
CA SER A 94 10.16 -5.48 -17.94
C SER A 94 9.58 -4.50 -18.97
N THR A 95 8.41 -3.96 -18.73
CA THR A 95 7.70 -3.01 -19.60
C THR A 95 6.86 -2.08 -18.74
N ILE A 96 6.97 -0.77 -18.99
CA ILE A 96 6.16 0.25 -18.32
C ILE A 96 5.22 0.85 -19.36
N ASP A 97 3.92 0.54 -19.26
CA ASP A 97 2.87 1.14 -20.07
C ASP A 97 2.23 2.31 -19.30
N PRO A 98 2.11 3.51 -19.88
CA PRO A 98 1.39 4.62 -19.26
C PRO A 98 -0.06 4.31 -18.85
N LYS A 99 -0.70 3.35 -19.53
CA LYS A 99 -2.06 2.90 -19.21
C LYS A 99 -2.17 2.16 -17.88
N MET A 100 -1.08 1.60 -17.36
CA MET A 100 -1.05 0.95 -16.05
C MET A 100 -1.19 1.96 -14.92
N PHE A 101 -0.66 3.19 -15.09
CA PHE A 101 -0.71 4.26 -14.10
C PHE A 101 -2.00 5.07 -14.23
N ASN A 102 -3.13 4.39 -14.16
CA ASN A 102 -4.44 4.99 -14.21
C ASN A 102 -4.97 5.32 -12.80
N PHE A 103 -6.07 6.05 -12.75
CA PHE A 103 -6.75 6.41 -11.49
C PHE A 103 -7.12 5.17 -10.65
N LEU A 104 -7.49 4.06 -11.29
CA LEU A 104 -7.89 2.83 -10.61
C LEU A 104 -6.73 2.23 -9.78
N LEU A 105 -5.49 2.28 -10.28
CA LEU A 105 -4.31 1.82 -9.54
C LEU A 105 -4.14 2.66 -8.25
N THR A 106 -4.22 3.98 -8.37
CA THR A 106 -4.10 4.89 -7.21
C THR A 106 -5.21 4.61 -6.20
N PHE A 107 -6.41 4.37 -6.67
CA PHE A 107 -7.55 4.05 -5.82
C PHE A 107 -7.37 2.71 -5.10
N ASN A 108 -6.85 1.68 -5.79
CA ASN A 108 -6.53 0.38 -5.17
C ASN A 108 -5.50 0.52 -4.06
N VAL A 109 -4.41 1.28 -4.30
CA VAL A 109 -3.38 1.51 -3.26
C VAL A 109 -3.97 2.25 -2.06
N LEU A 110 -4.81 3.26 -2.30
CA LEU A 110 -5.49 3.98 -1.22
C LEU A 110 -6.38 3.03 -0.41
N MET A 111 -7.12 2.15 -1.08
CA MET A 111 -7.96 1.14 -0.42
C MET A 111 -7.15 0.19 0.46
N PHE A 112 -5.95 -0.24 0.03
CA PHE A 112 -5.07 -1.10 0.84
C PHE A 112 -4.68 -0.42 2.16
N VAL A 113 -4.36 0.88 2.10
CA VAL A 113 -3.97 1.66 3.27
C VAL A 113 -5.18 1.89 4.20
N VAL A 114 -6.34 2.24 3.63
CA VAL A 114 -7.57 2.47 4.41
C VAL A 114 -8.04 1.19 5.09
N ALA A 115 -8.07 0.06 4.36
CA ALA A 115 -8.45 -1.23 4.92
C ALA A 115 -7.49 -1.68 6.04
N GLY A 116 -6.19 -1.43 5.89
CA GLY A 116 -5.18 -1.75 6.89
C GLY A 116 -5.27 -0.89 8.15
N GLY A 117 -5.62 0.37 7.98
CA GLY A 117 -5.73 1.38 9.05
C GLY A 117 -4.84 2.59 8.81
N LEU A 118 -5.47 3.75 8.72
CA LEU A 118 -4.79 5.04 8.57
C LEU A 118 -4.00 5.37 9.85
N GLY A 119 -2.68 5.39 9.74
CA GLY A 119 -1.79 5.77 10.85
C GLY A 119 -0.99 4.64 11.50
N SER A 120 -1.08 3.41 10.94
CA SER A 120 -0.27 2.27 11.37
C SER A 120 0.50 1.68 10.19
N LEU A 121 1.84 1.60 10.32
CA LEU A 121 2.70 0.99 9.30
C LEU A 121 2.44 -0.51 9.19
N THR A 122 2.32 -1.18 10.32
CA THR A 122 1.99 -2.61 10.37
C THR A 122 0.60 -2.90 9.85
N GLY A 123 -0.35 -1.99 10.12
CA GLY A 123 -1.72 -2.07 9.59
C GLY A 123 -1.77 -1.97 8.08
N SER A 124 -1.10 -0.99 7.48
CA SER A 124 -1.08 -0.84 6.02
C SER A 124 -0.40 -2.02 5.32
N LEU A 125 0.66 -2.60 5.90
CA LEU A 125 1.30 -3.80 5.36
C LEU A 125 0.36 -5.02 5.39
N LEU A 126 -0.28 -5.25 6.53
CA LEU A 126 -1.26 -6.34 6.68
C LEU A 126 -2.47 -6.11 5.79
N GLY A 127 -2.97 -4.88 5.69
CA GLY A 127 -4.06 -4.51 4.80
C GLY A 127 -3.72 -4.80 3.35
N ALA A 128 -2.55 -4.38 2.88
CA ALA A 128 -2.09 -4.67 1.53
C ALA A 128 -2.01 -6.18 1.27
N THR A 129 -1.44 -6.95 2.21
CA THR A 129 -1.32 -8.40 2.07
C THR A 129 -2.68 -9.09 2.04
N ILE A 130 -3.57 -8.77 2.99
CA ILE A 130 -4.91 -9.37 3.08
C ILE A 130 -5.74 -9.04 1.86
N VAL A 131 -5.74 -7.78 1.44
CA VAL A 131 -6.53 -7.33 0.28
C VAL A 131 -5.99 -7.95 -1.01
N THR A 132 -4.67 -8.06 -1.18
CA THR A 132 -4.08 -8.72 -2.36
C THR A 132 -4.46 -10.20 -2.42
N ILE A 133 -4.36 -10.92 -1.31
CA ILE A 133 -4.79 -12.33 -1.23
C ILE A 133 -6.28 -12.45 -1.52
N LEU A 134 -7.11 -11.56 -0.95
CA LEU A 134 -8.54 -11.55 -1.17
C LEU A 134 -8.89 -11.33 -2.65
N LEU A 135 -8.24 -10.36 -3.30
CA LEU A 135 -8.43 -10.11 -4.73
C LEU A 135 -8.05 -11.30 -5.60
N GLU A 136 -6.99 -12.03 -5.23
CA GLU A 136 -6.57 -13.22 -5.97
C GLU A 136 -7.55 -14.39 -5.74
N TRP A 137 -8.07 -14.55 -4.53
CA TRP A 137 -9.13 -15.51 -4.25
C TRP A 137 -10.43 -15.19 -4.99
N LEU A 138 -10.80 -13.91 -5.06
CA LEU A 138 -11.98 -13.50 -5.81
C LEU A 138 -11.82 -13.68 -7.33
N ARG A 139 -10.59 -13.75 -7.82
CA ARG A 139 -10.31 -14.06 -9.22
C ARG A 139 -10.83 -15.45 -9.62
N ALA A 140 -10.74 -16.42 -8.70
CA ALA A 140 -11.28 -17.76 -8.91
C ALA A 140 -12.79 -17.76 -9.17
N ILE A 141 -13.54 -16.74 -8.72
CA ILE A 141 -14.99 -16.61 -8.96
C ILE A 141 -15.30 -16.10 -10.37
N GLU A 142 -14.34 -15.38 -11.00
CA GLU A 142 -14.49 -14.89 -12.38
C GLU A 142 -14.15 -15.95 -13.44
N GLU A 143 -13.38 -16.97 -13.06
CA GLU A 143 -13.08 -18.09 -13.96
C GLU A 143 -14.28 -19.04 -14.01
N PRO A 144 -14.67 -19.54 -15.20
CA PRO A 144 -15.76 -20.51 -15.30
C PRO A 144 -15.41 -21.75 -14.49
N MET A 145 -16.17 -22.04 -13.47
CA MET A 145 -16.01 -23.27 -12.69
C MET A 145 -16.82 -24.40 -13.34
N ASP A 146 -16.12 -25.35 -13.95
CA ASP A 146 -16.69 -26.59 -14.42
C ASP A 146 -16.92 -27.55 -13.25
N PHE A 147 -18.10 -27.52 -12.68
CA PHE A 147 -18.55 -28.54 -11.71
C PHE A 147 -19.21 -29.77 -12.39
N GLY A 148 -18.84 -30.08 -13.63
CA GLY A 148 -19.24 -31.31 -14.32
C GLY A 148 -20.73 -31.46 -14.70
N VAL A 149 -21.63 -30.71 -14.08
CA VAL A 149 -23.09 -30.76 -14.34
C VAL A 149 -23.70 -29.35 -14.51
N PHE A 150 -23.06 -28.31 -14.00
CA PHE A 150 -23.48 -26.92 -14.14
C PHE A 150 -22.29 -26.05 -14.54
N GLU A 151 -22.29 -25.55 -15.76
CA GLU A 151 -21.41 -24.46 -16.20
C GLU A 151 -21.97 -23.16 -15.62
N ILE A 152 -21.33 -22.62 -14.59
CA ILE A 152 -21.60 -21.28 -14.13
C ILE A 152 -20.76 -20.35 -15.01
N PRO A 153 -21.38 -19.56 -15.93
CA PRO A 153 -20.63 -18.61 -16.73
C PRO A 153 -19.99 -17.59 -15.78
N GLY A 154 -18.66 -17.52 -15.77
CA GLY A 154 -17.94 -16.50 -14.99
C GLY A 154 -18.44 -15.11 -15.37
N ILE A 155 -18.87 -14.31 -14.40
CA ILE A 155 -19.37 -12.96 -14.66
C ILE A 155 -18.17 -11.99 -14.58
N PRO A 156 -17.68 -11.45 -15.70
CA PRO A 156 -16.55 -10.52 -15.70
C PRO A 156 -16.91 -9.26 -14.90
N GLY A 157 -16.04 -8.87 -13.98
CA GLY A 157 -16.25 -7.72 -13.10
C GLY A 157 -16.89 -8.03 -11.75
N MET A 158 -17.34 -9.26 -11.51
CA MET A 158 -17.93 -9.67 -10.22
C MET A 158 -16.96 -9.48 -9.05
N ARG A 159 -15.66 -9.71 -9.30
CA ARG A 159 -14.58 -9.48 -8.34
C ARG A 159 -14.61 -8.06 -7.77
N MET A 160 -14.79 -7.04 -8.62
CA MET A 160 -14.79 -5.64 -8.19
C MET A 160 -16.04 -5.31 -7.35
N VAL A 161 -17.19 -5.89 -7.70
CA VAL A 161 -18.45 -5.68 -6.95
C VAL A 161 -18.33 -6.30 -5.56
N VAL A 162 -17.92 -7.56 -5.47
CA VAL A 162 -17.75 -8.26 -4.18
C VAL A 162 -16.69 -7.55 -3.33
N PHE A 163 -15.57 -7.16 -3.94
CA PHE A 163 -14.51 -6.43 -3.26
C PHE A 163 -15.00 -5.08 -2.70
N SER A 164 -15.76 -4.30 -3.48
CA SER A 164 -16.30 -3.03 -3.00
C SER A 164 -17.29 -3.20 -1.85
N LEU A 165 -18.10 -4.27 -1.86
CA LEU A 165 -19.00 -4.61 -0.76
C LEU A 165 -18.24 -4.98 0.52
N ILE A 166 -17.18 -5.79 0.39
CA ILE A 166 -16.32 -6.16 1.52
C ILE A 166 -15.65 -4.93 2.11
N LEU A 167 -15.12 -4.04 1.27
CA LEU A 167 -14.54 -2.78 1.73
C LEU A 167 -15.56 -1.89 2.42
N LEU A 168 -16.74 -1.74 1.84
CA LEU A 168 -17.83 -0.99 2.46
C LEU A 168 -18.15 -1.57 3.84
N ALA A 169 -18.23 -2.88 3.96
CA ALA A 169 -18.45 -3.55 5.24
C ALA A 169 -17.32 -3.26 6.24
N ILE A 170 -16.05 -3.34 5.82
CA ILE A 170 -14.90 -3.03 6.69
C ILE A 170 -14.99 -1.58 7.20
N ILE A 171 -15.26 -0.61 6.33
CA ILE A 171 -15.35 0.80 6.69
C ILE A 171 -16.54 1.09 7.61
N LEU A 172 -17.69 0.42 7.40
CA LEU A 172 -18.87 0.58 8.25
C LEU A 172 -18.68 -0.02 9.65
N PHE A 173 -18.09 -1.23 9.73
CA PHE A 173 -17.90 -1.93 11.00
C PHE A 173 -16.64 -1.49 11.76
N ARG A 174 -15.60 -1.08 11.01
CA ARG A 174 -14.31 -0.64 11.56
C ARG A 174 -13.81 0.63 10.89
N ARG A 175 -14.30 1.77 11.33
CA ARG A 175 -13.93 3.10 10.81
C ARG A 175 -12.43 3.41 10.87
N GLU A 176 -11.70 2.77 11.78
CA GLU A 176 -10.24 2.93 11.96
C GLU A 176 -9.41 1.93 11.14
N GLY A 177 -10.03 1.06 10.34
CA GLY A 177 -9.37 -0.04 9.64
C GLY A 177 -9.13 -1.26 10.55
N ILE A 178 -8.44 -2.29 10.02
CA ILE A 178 -8.24 -3.58 10.70
C ILE A 178 -7.41 -3.41 11.98
N MET A 179 -6.36 -2.60 11.95
CA MET A 179 -5.47 -2.36 13.09
C MET A 179 -5.67 -1.00 13.78
N GLY A 180 -6.43 -0.09 13.17
CA GLY A 180 -6.61 1.27 13.68
C GLY A 180 -5.29 2.03 13.77
N THR A 181 -5.06 2.74 14.87
CA THR A 181 -3.82 3.49 15.16
C THR A 181 -2.79 2.67 15.96
N ARG A 182 -3.06 1.38 16.21
CA ARG A 182 -2.18 0.53 17.01
C ARG A 182 -1.07 -0.06 16.15
N GLU A 183 0.16 0.16 16.56
CA GLU A 183 1.36 -0.44 15.97
C GLU A 183 1.70 -1.74 16.71
N ILE A 184 2.09 -2.78 15.97
CA ILE A 184 2.65 -3.99 16.57
C ILE A 184 4.07 -3.66 17.02
N THR A 185 4.26 -3.40 18.30
CA THR A 185 5.59 -3.20 18.90
C THR A 185 6.16 -4.55 19.30
N TRP A 186 7.47 -4.75 19.14
CA TRP A 186 8.18 -5.96 19.58
C TRP A 186 7.85 -6.37 21.02
N LYS A 187 7.62 -5.38 21.90
CA LYS A 187 7.18 -5.62 23.28
C LYS A 187 5.81 -6.30 23.37
N SER A 188 4.91 -6.03 22.44
CA SER A 188 3.58 -6.66 22.40
C SER A 188 3.65 -8.14 22.02
N ILE A 189 4.56 -8.51 21.12
CA ILE A 189 4.77 -9.90 20.70
C ILE A 189 5.36 -10.73 21.84
N PHE A 190 6.34 -10.18 22.58
CA PHE A 190 6.96 -10.85 23.71
C PHE A 190 6.04 -10.90 24.97
N SER A 191 5.10 -9.96 25.12
CA SER A 191 4.18 -9.96 26.25
C SER A 191 3.02 -10.97 26.10
N LEU A 192 2.68 -11.35 24.89
CA LEU A 192 1.69 -12.41 24.61
C LEU A 192 2.20 -13.80 25.09
N GLY A 193 3.52 -14.03 25.10
CA GLY A 193 4.12 -15.25 25.63
C GLY A 193 4.12 -15.35 27.16
N ARG A 194 3.94 -14.22 27.88
CA ARG A 194 4.01 -14.18 29.36
C ARG A 194 2.64 -14.24 30.06
N ARG A 195 1.53 -14.20 29.34
CA ARG A 195 0.18 -14.30 29.92
C ARG A 195 -0.35 -15.75 30.05
N LYS A 196 0.48 -16.74 29.77
CA LYS A 196 0.13 -18.18 29.92
C LYS A 196 1.10 -18.94 30.86
N ALA A 197 1.64 -18.26 31.85
CA ALA A 197 2.33 -18.91 32.96
C ALA A 197 1.76 -18.42 34.31
#